data_4e0472a31abb40402fef538e760584ff
#
_entry.id   4e0472a31abb40402fef538e760584ff
#
_cell.length_a   1.000
_cell.length_b   1.000
_cell.length_c   1.000
_cell.angle_alpha   90.00
_cell.angle_beta   90.00
_cell.angle_gamma   90.00
#
_symmetry.space_group_name_H-M   'P 1'
#
loop_
_entity.id
_entity.type
_entity.pdbx_description
1 polymer ?
#
loop_
_entity_poly.entity_id
_entity_poly.type
_entity_poly.pdbx_seq_one_letter_code
_entity_poly.pdbx_strand_id
1 'polypeptide(L)'
;SVKHLDECYESLKEVLKDVRYAEGDDVLEKQLGELLRNKKVTMATAESCTGGYIAHLITSIAGSSDYFKGSVVSYANEVKVNVLGVNAADLEREGAVSEAGVLQITGADYAVSTSGVAGPGGGTPEKPVGTVWIGVATPRKSYAKLFTFSFTRERNIAKAASKAMEMLLEEVRENEK
;
A
#
# COMPACT_ATOMS: atom_id res chain seq x y z
N SER A 1 -39.93 3.10 -4.54
CA SER A 1 -39.76 3.94 -5.75
C SER A 1 -38.29 4.24 -5.94
N VAL A 2 -37.88 4.62 -7.15
CA VAL A 2 -36.49 4.99 -7.48
C VAL A 2 -35.99 6.08 -6.53
N LYS A 3 -36.81 7.10 -6.26
CA LYS A 3 -36.49 8.18 -5.33
C LYS A 3 -36.11 7.70 -3.92
N HIS A 4 -36.74 6.67 -3.40
CA HIS A 4 -36.41 6.11 -2.10
C HIS A 4 -35.07 5.36 -2.12
N LEU A 5 -34.73 4.71 -3.25
CA LEU A 5 -33.42 4.09 -3.43
C LEU A 5 -32.30 5.12 -3.49
N ASP A 6 -32.50 6.25 -4.16
CA ASP A 6 -31.56 7.34 -4.23
C ASP A 6 -31.31 7.97 -2.84
N GLU A 7 -32.39 8.18 -2.06
CA GLU A 7 -32.28 8.69 -0.68
C GLU A 7 -31.52 7.72 0.24
N CYS A 8 -31.79 6.41 0.13
CA CYS A 8 -31.04 5.39 0.87
C CYS A 8 -29.58 5.33 0.45
N TYR A 9 -29.30 5.45 -0.84
CA TYR A 9 -27.95 5.47 -1.39
C TYR A 9 -27.13 6.66 -0.89
N GLU A 10 -27.67 7.87 -0.93
CA GLU A 10 -27.01 9.06 -0.42
C GLU A 10 -26.78 9.01 1.10
N SER A 11 -27.73 8.48 1.85
CA SER A 11 -27.57 8.26 3.30
C SER A 11 -26.46 7.25 3.60
N LEU A 12 -26.36 6.19 2.80
CA LEU A 12 -25.30 5.18 2.94
C LEU A 12 -23.93 5.74 2.59
N LYS A 13 -23.84 6.59 1.58
CA LYS A 13 -22.61 7.29 1.20
C LYS A 13 -22.08 8.12 2.35
N GLU A 14 -22.93 8.87 3.05
CA GLU A 14 -22.52 9.70 4.18
C GLU A 14 -22.04 8.86 5.37
N VAL A 15 -22.72 7.75 5.68
CA VAL A 15 -22.33 6.83 6.77
C VAL A 15 -21.01 6.12 6.46
N LEU A 16 -20.75 5.79 5.21
CA LEU A 16 -19.58 5.03 4.78
C LEU A 16 -18.43 5.90 4.25
N LYS A 17 -18.53 7.23 4.35
CA LYS A 17 -17.54 8.16 3.76
C LYS A 17 -16.09 7.87 4.16
N ASP A 18 -15.87 7.42 5.40
CA ASP A 18 -14.53 7.14 5.92
C ASP A 18 -13.97 5.76 5.53
N VAL A 19 -14.79 4.89 4.95
CA VAL A 19 -14.42 3.52 4.55
C VAL A 19 -14.64 3.23 3.08
N ARG A 20 -15.16 4.21 2.32
CA ARG A 20 -15.46 4.08 0.90
C ARG A 20 -14.35 4.69 0.05
N TYR A 21 -13.78 3.89 -0.86
CA TYR A 21 -12.72 4.32 -1.78
C TYR A 21 -13.26 4.70 -3.15
N ALA A 22 -14.38 4.09 -3.55
CA ALA A 22 -14.93 4.17 -4.89
C ALA A 22 -16.44 4.36 -4.92
N GLU A 23 -16.93 4.95 -5.98
CA GLU A 23 -18.30 4.88 -6.46
C GLU A 23 -18.38 4.04 -7.73
N GLY A 24 -19.33 3.11 -7.80
CA GLY A 24 -19.51 2.23 -8.95
C GLY A 24 -18.47 1.10 -9.02
N ASP A 25 -18.08 0.74 -10.23
CA ASP A 25 -17.18 -0.39 -10.52
C ASP A 25 -15.68 0.00 -10.50
N ASP A 26 -15.34 1.20 -10.02
CA ASP A 26 -13.96 1.65 -10.00
C ASP A 26 -13.19 1.01 -8.84
N VAL A 27 -12.22 0.18 -9.19
CA VAL A 27 -11.31 -0.45 -8.23
C VAL A 27 -10.28 0.54 -7.71
N LEU A 28 -9.76 0.29 -6.52
CA LEU A 28 -8.84 1.20 -5.80
C LEU A 28 -7.59 1.55 -6.61
N GLU A 29 -6.98 0.56 -7.27
CA GLU A 29 -5.79 0.74 -8.11
C GLU A 29 -6.05 1.64 -9.32
N LYS A 30 -7.26 1.63 -9.88
CA LYS A 30 -7.64 2.54 -10.97
C LYS A 30 -7.75 3.98 -10.46
N GLN A 31 -8.44 4.21 -9.34
CA GLN A 31 -8.57 5.54 -8.74
C GLN A 31 -7.22 6.13 -8.36
N LEU A 32 -6.35 5.33 -7.73
CA LEU A 32 -4.99 5.73 -7.40
C LEU A 32 -4.21 6.13 -8.66
N GLY A 33 -4.29 5.30 -9.70
CA GLY A 33 -3.61 5.56 -10.98
C GLY A 33 -4.09 6.84 -11.67
N GLU A 34 -5.40 7.08 -11.71
CA GLU A 34 -5.99 8.30 -12.26
C GLU A 34 -5.56 9.55 -11.48
N LEU A 35 -5.54 9.47 -10.16
CA LEU A 35 -5.11 10.58 -9.31
C LEU A 35 -3.62 10.90 -9.51
N LEU A 36 -2.74 9.89 -9.52
CA LEU A 36 -1.31 10.05 -9.77
C LEU A 36 -1.05 10.68 -11.15
N ARG A 37 -1.75 10.21 -12.17
CA ARG A 37 -1.65 10.75 -13.53
C ARG A 37 -2.11 12.21 -13.59
N ASN A 38 -3.25 12.53 -13.00
CA ASN A 38 -3.79 13.88 -12.98
C ASN A 38 -2.86 14.88 -12.26
N LYS A 39 -2.24 14.45 -11.17
CA LYS A 39 -1.26 15.25 -10.43
C LYS A 39 0.14 15.22 -11.05
N LYS A 40 0.38 14.40 -12.09
CA LYS A 40 1.69 14.22 -12.74
C LYS A 40 2.78 13.79 -11.76
N VAL A 41 2.45 12.90 -10.85
CA VAL A 41 3.35 12.33 -9.86
C VAL A 41 3.50 10.83 -10.05
N THR A 42 4.58 10.28 -9.55
CA THR A 42 4.97 8.89 -9.74
C THR A 42 5.01 8.13 -8.43
N MET A 43 4.85 6.82 -8.50
CA MET A 43 4.95 5.94 -7.34
C MET A 43 5.85 4.73 -7.58
N ALA A 44 6.34 4.14 -6.48
CA ALA A 44 7.05 2.87 -6.46
C ALA A 44 6.61 2.03 -5.25
N THR A 45 6.93 0.74 -5.26
CA THR A 45 6.61 -0.16 -4.14
C THR A 45 7.82 -0.96 -3.66
N ALA A 46 7.90 -1.23 -2.35
CA ALA A 46 8.83 -2.17 -1.75
C ALA A 46 8.03 -3.24 -1.01
N GLU A 47 8.00 -4.45 -1.55
CA GLU A 47 7.10 -5.48 -1.09
C GLU A 47 7.86 -6.67 -0.48
N SER A 48 7.48 -7.05 0.75
CA SER A 48 7.97 -8.26 1.39
C SER A 48 6.85 -9.29 1.48
N CYS A 49 5.99 -9.22 2.48
CA CYS A 49 4.93 -10.22 2.69
C CYS A 49 3.85 -10.23 1.62
N THR A 50 3.68 -9.17 0.84
CA THR A 50 2.75 -9.09 -0.30
C THR A 50 3.33 -9.66 -1.58
N GLY A 51 4.66 -9.85 -1.66
CA GLY A 51 5.32 -10.62 -2.72
C GLY A 51 5.15 -10.10 -4.14
N GLY A 52 4.94 -8.80 -4.34
CA GLY A 52 4.71 -8.17 -5.63
C GLY A 52 3.21 -7.99 -5.96
N TYR A 53 2.32 -8.29 -5.03
CA TYR A 53 0.89 -8.23 -5.28
C TYR A 53 0.38 -6.78 -5.51
N ILE A 54 0.95 -5.78 -4.81
CA ILE A 54 0.62 -4.37 -5.06
C ILE A 54 1.06 -3.97 -6.48
N ALA A 55 2.29 -4.32 -6.86
CA ALA A 55 2.80 -4.08 -8.21
C ALA A 55 1.93 -4.74 -9.29
N HIS A 56 1.46 -5.97 -9.04
CA HIS A 56 0.54 -6.66 -9.93
C HIS A 56 -0.79 -5.90 -10.09
N LEU A 57 -1.41 -5.46 -9.00
CA LEU A 57 -2.66 -4.70 -9.05
C LEU A 57 -2.48 -3.38 -9.83
N ILE A 58 -1.43 -2.63 -9.54
CA ILE A 58 -1.12 -1.37 -10.24
C ILE A 58 -0.90 -1.61 -11.74
N THR A 59 -0.11 -2.63 -12.09
CA THR A 59 0.22 -2.92 -13.50
C THR A 59 -0.90 -3.62 -14.26
N SER A 60 -1.93 -4.12 -13.59
CA SER A 60 -3.15 -4.61 -14.23
C SER A 60 -3.97 -3.48 -14.89
N ILE A 61 -3.73 -2.22 -14.48
CA ILE A 61 -4.38 -1.05 -15.06
C ILE A 61 -3.59 -0.58 -16.28
N ALA A 62 -4.24 -0.54 -17.43
CA ALA A 62 -3.63 -0.06 -18.68
C ALA A 62 -3.13 1.40 -18.54
N GLY A 63 -1.91 1.67 -19.00
CA GLY A 63 -1.27 2.98 -18.90
C GLY A 63 -0.64 3.26 -17.54
N SER A 64 -0.46 2.25 -16.69
CA SER A 64 0.23 2.40 -15.39
C SER A 64 1.67 2.87 -15.52
N SER A 65 2.32 2.67 -16.67
CA SER A 65 3.67 3.18 -16.98
C SER A 65 3.82 4.70 -16.87
N ASP A 66 2.72 5.44 -16.94
CA ASP A 66 2.73 6.90 -16.81
C ASP A 66 3.11 7.36 -15.39
N TYR A 67 2.82 6.52 -14.37
CA TYR A 67 2.98 6.87 -12.96
C TYR A 67 3.70 5.81 -12.13
N PHE A 68 3.79 4.56 -12.58
CA PHE A 68 4.46 3.50 -11.83
C PHE A 68 5.92 3.32 -12.26
N LYS A 69 6.86 3.60 -11.36
CA LYS A 69 8.30 3.48 -11.62
C LYS A 69 8.82 2.06 -11.47
N GLY A 70 8.19 1.26 -10.62
CA GLY A 70 8.59 -0.12 -10.39
C GLY A 70 8.41 -0.58 -8.96
N SER A 71 8.80 -1.82 -8.72
CA SER A 71 8.72 -2.49 -7.42
C SER A 71 10.02 -3.22 -7.10
N VAL A 72 10.39 -3.21 -5.81
CA VAL A 72 11.42 -4.12 -5.29
C VAL A 72 10.73 -5.15 -4.40
N VAL A 73 10.72 -6.40 -4.83
CA VAL A 73 10.23 -7.52 -4.00
C VAL A 73 11.39 -7.98 -3.11
N SER A 74 11.47 -7.40 -1.91
CA SER A 74 12.53 -7.63 -0.92
C SER A 74 12.12 -8.73 0.07
N TYR A 75 12.00 -9.97 -0.43
CA TYR A 75 11.51 -11.09 0.37
C TYR A 75 12.54 -11.58 1.39
N ALA A 76 13.81 -11.63 1.02
CA ALA A 76 14.91 -11.94 1.92
C ALA A 76 15.44 -10.68 2.62
N ASN A 77 15.90 -10.83 3.86
CA ASN A 77 16.43 -9.69 4.64
C ASN A 77 17.68 -9.07 4.00
N GLU A 78 18.54 -9.89 3.41
CA GLU A 78 19.70 -9.42 2.66
C GLU A 78 19.36 -8.50 1.48
N VAL A 79 18.23 -8.71 0.81
CA VAL A 79 17.73 -7.82 -0.25
C VAL A 79 17.29 -6.48 0.32
N LYS A 80 16.65 -6.48 1.50
CA LYS A 80 16.27 -5.23 2.20
C LYS A 80 17.50 -4.39 2.53
N VAL A 81 18.55 -5.03 3.05
CA VAL A 81 19.81 -4.34 3.40
C VAL A 81 20.58 -3.90 2.16
N ASN A 82 20.84 -4.82 1.23
CA ASN A 82 21.76 -4.58 0.13
C ASN A 82 21.15 -3.76 -1.02
N VAL A 83 19.85 -3.86 -1.23
CA VAL A 83 19.16 -3.15 -2.33
C VAL A 83 18.44 -1.91 -1.81
N LEU A 84 17.67 -2.04 -0.72
CA LEU A 84 16.86 -0.93 -0.21
C LEU A 84 17.58 -0.09 0.85
N GLY A 85 18.80 -0.44 1.25
CA GLY A 85 19.59 0.29 2.22
C GLY A 85 19.03 0.29 3.64
N VAL A 86 18.19 -0.69 3.96
CA VAL A 86 17.61 -0.82 5.29
C VAL A 86 18.71 -1.16 6.29
N ASN A 87 18.73 -0.46 7.45
CA ASN A 87 19.68 -0.76 8.49
C ASN A 87 19.42 -2.14 9.10
N ALA A 88 20.44 -2.99 9.17
CA ALA A 88 20.32 -4.36 9.67
C ALA A 88 19.81 -4.41 11.13
N ALA A 89 20.21 -3.46 11.99
CA ALA A 89 19.77 -3.40 13.37
C ALA A 89 18.28 -3.03 13.50
N ASP A 90 17.78 -2.14 12.65
CA ASP A 90 16.36 -1.76 12.61
C ASP A 90 15.49 -2.91 12.09
N LEU A 91 16.05 -3.70 11.16
CA LEU A 91 15.39 -4.88 10.61
C LEU A 91 15.11 -5.94 11.68
N GLU A 92 16.03 -6.17 12.59
CA GLU A 92 15.88 -7.13 13.70
C GLU A 92 14.88 -6.62 14.74
N ARG A 93 14.89 -5.33 15.05
CA ARG A 93 14.09 -4.73 16.11
C ARG A 93 12.62 -4.52 15.74
N GLU A 94 12.34 -3.97 14.58
CA GLU A 94 11.02 -3.44 14.24
C GLU A 94 10.38 -4.06 12.97
N GLY A 95 11.14 -4.84 12.20
CA GLY A 95 10.70 -5.31 10.90
C GLY A 95 10.67 -4.12 9.93
N ALA A 96 11.81 -3.81 9.34
CA ALA A 96 12.02 -2.58 8.63
C ALA A 96 11.07 -2.38 7.45
N VAL A 97 10.48 -1.23 7.41
CA VAL A 97 9.76 -0.67 6.28
C VAL A 97 10.76 -0.01 5.32
N SER A 98 10.51 -0.14 4.05
CA SER A 98 11.53 0.09 3.00
C SER A 98 11.09 1.16 1.99
N GLU A 99 10.09 1.98 2.34
CA GLU A 99 9.53 3.00 1.46
C GLU A 99 10.54 4.08 1.08
N ALA A 100 11.35 4.51 2.04
CA ALA A 100 12.39 5.52 1.79
C ALA A 100 13.47 4.98 0.84
N GLY A 101 13.87 3.71 1.01
CA GLY A 101 14.85 3.06 0.15
C GLY A 101 14.37 2.94 -1.30
N VAL A 102 13.13 2.51 -1.51
CA VAL A 102 12.61 2.38 -2.87
C VAL A 102 12.38 3.74 -3.53
N LEU A 103 12.02 4.78 -2.78
CA LEU A 103 11.99 6.16 -3.30
C LEU A 103 13.36 6.58 -3.84
N GLN A 104 14.41 6.36 -3.07
CA GLN A 104 15.76 6.74 -3.43
C GLN A 104 16.25 6.01 -4.70
N ILE A 105 15.94 4.70 -4.80
CA ILE A 105 16.38 3.88 -5.95
C ILE A 105 15.63 4.23 -7.22
N THR A 106 14.32 4.49 -7.13
CA THR A 106 13.45 4.66 -8.30
C THR A 106 13.29 6.11 -8.73
N GLY A 107 13.59 7.06 -7.85
CA GLY A 107 13.30 8.46 -8.07
C GLY A 107 11.81 8.77 -8.19
N ALA A 108 10.94 7.93 -7.61
CA ALA A 108 9.51 8.18 -7.56
C ALA A 108 9.18 9.31 -6.58
N ASP A 109 8.02 9.97 -6.77
CA ASP A 109 7.54 10.99 -5.84
C ASP A 109 6.96 10.38 -4.57
N TYR A 110 6.33 9.21 -4.68
CA TYR A 110 5.68 8.49 -3.59
C TYR A 110 6.12 7.03 -3.56
N ALA A 111 6.10 6.43 -2.37
CA ALA A 111 6.30 5.00 -2.24
C ALA A 111 5.43 4.38 -1.14
N VAL A 112 5.10 3.12 -1.32
CA VAL A 112 4.55 2.28 -0.26
C VAL A 112 5.46 1.08 -0.01
N SER A 113 5.49 0.62 1.24
CA SER A 113 6.18 -0.62 1.59
C SER A 113 5.30 -1.52 2.45
N THR A 114 5.52 -2.82 2.36
CA THR A 114 4.87 -3.82 3.20
C THR A 114 5.90 -4.79 3.77
N SER A 115 5.84 -5.01 5.09
CA SER A 115 6.71 -5.98 5.77
C SER A 115 5.94 -6.64 6.92
N GLY A 116 5.92 -7.97 6.98
CA GLY A 116 5.19 -8.66 8.03
C GLY A 116 5.05 -10.15 7.83
N VAL A 117 4.14 -10.74 8.60
CA VAL A 117 3.88 -12.19 8.64
C VAL A 117 2.50 -12.49 8.05
N ALA A 118 2.45 -12.90 6.79
CA ALA A 118 1.17 -13.22 6.13
C ALA A 118 0.57 -14.57 6.60
N GLY A 119 1.39 -15.47 7.16
CA GLY A 119 0.97 -16.79 7.65
C GLY A 119 1.07 -17.90 6.58
N PRO A 120 0.59 -19.14 6.88
CA PRO A 120 0.00 -19.56 8.17
C PRO A 120 1.04 -19.72 9.30
N GLY A 121 2.33 -19.85 8.99
CA GLY A 121 3.43 -19.95 9.94
C GLY A 121 4.19 -18.63 10.11
N GLY A 122 5.24 -18.67 10.96
CA GLY A 122 6.16 -17.54 11.16
C GLY A 122 5.70 -16.49 12.17
N GLY A 123 4.54 -16.66 12.79
CA GLY A 123 4.08 -15.79 13.85
C GLY A 123 4.73 -16.11 15.21
N THR A 124 4.89 -15.08 16.05
CA THR A 124 5.27 -15.19 17.46
C THR A 124 4.20 -14.53 18.33
N PRO A 125 4.21 -14.70 19.66
CA PRO A 125 3.29 -13.99 20.55
C PRO A 125 3.32 -12.46 20.37
N GLU A 126 4.51 -11.89 20.09
CA GLU A 126 4.73 -10.45 19.91
C GLU A 126 4.37 -9.99 18.50
N LYS A 127 4.50 -10.88 17.52
CA LYS A 127 4.20 -10.63 16.10
C LYS A 127 3.33 -11.77 15.53
N PRO A 128 2.06 -11.85 15.90
CA PRO A 128 1.18 -12.92 15.43
C PRO A 128 1.01 -12.90 13.91
N VAL A 129 0.57 -14.04 13.36
CA VAL A 129 0.21 -14.13 11.93
C VAL A 129 -0.80 -13.02 11.57
N GLY A 130 -0.56 -12.37 10.46
CA GLY A 130 -1.33 -11.22 9.99
C GLY A 130 -0.80 -9.86 10.44
N THR A 131 0.26 -9.83 11.27
CA THR A 131 0.95 -8.59 11.63
C THR A 131 1.73 -8.06 10.44
N VAL A 132 1.36 -6.87 9.95
CA VAL A 132 1.98 -6.23 8.79
C VAL A 132 2.24 -4.75 9.08
N TRP A 133 3.49 -4.33 8.92
CA TRP A 133 3.87 -2.94 8.81
C TRP A 133 3.61 -2.45 7.38
N ILE A 134 2.97 -1.30 7.26
CA ILE A 134 2.76 -0.61 6.00
C ILE A 134 3.38 0.77 6.12
N GLY A 135 4.38 1.05 5.28
CA GLY A 135 5.05 2.33 5.19
C GLY A 135 4.56 3.14 3.99
N VAL A 136 4.51 4.45 4.17
CA VAL A 136 4.25 5.41 3.09
C VAL A 136 5.31 6.49 3.14
N ALA A 137 5.92 6.76 1.99
CA ALA A 137 6.81 7.90 1.80
C ALA A 137 6.22 8.86 0.78
N THR A 138 6.32 10.14 1.09
CA THR A 138 5.87 11.27 0.29
C THR A 138 7.03 12.24 0.11
N PRO A 139 6.93 13.27 -0.73
CA PRO A 139 7.95 14.31 -0.83
C PRO A 139 8.24 15.07 0.48
N ARG A 140 7.33 14.98 1.47
CA ARG A 140 7.41 15.76 2.72
C ARG A 140 7.68 14.91 3.96
N LYS A 141 7.25 13.66 3.97
CA LYS A 141 7.33 12.79 5.17
C LYS A 141 7.38 11.31 4.77
N SER A 142 7.89 10.51 5.70
CA SER A 142 7.79 9.06 5.66
C SER A 142 7.28 8.57 7.01
N TYR A 143 6.39 7.61 7.00
CA TYR A 143 5.84 7.01 8.21
C TYR A 143 5.37 5.58 7.95
N ALA A 144 5.25 4.80 9.02
CA ALA A 144 4.70 3.46 8.96
C ALA A 144 3.63 3.25 10.03
N LYS A 145 2.67 2.38 9.71
CA LYS A 145 1.61 1.94 10.63
C LYS A 145 1.60 0.42 10.71
N LEU A 146 1.33 -0.10 11.90
CA LEU A 146 1.17 -1.52 12.16
C LEU A 146 -0.29 -1.91 12.06
N PHE A 147 -0.55 -2.99 11.32
CA PHE A 147 -1.88 -3.59 11.19
C PHE A 147 -1.83 -5.06 11.57
N THR A 148 -2.95 -5.59 12.06
CA THR A 148 -3.12 -7.02 12.32
C THR A 148 -4.35 -7.51 11.57
N PHE A 149 -4.13 -8.41 10.62
CA PHE A 149 -5.17 -9.05 9.82
C PHE A 149 -5.36 -10.49 10.30
N SER A 150 -6.59 -10.88 10.60
CA SER A 150 -6.90 -12.20 11.19
C SER A 150 -7.58 -13.12 10.16
N PHE A 151 -6.92 -13.31 9.00
CA PHE A 151 -7.46 -14.07 7.88
C PHE A 151 -6.45 -15.14 7.40
N THR A 152 -6.81 -15.86 6.32
CA THR A 152 -5.88 -16.73 5.61
C THR A 152 -4.74 -15.93 4.99
N ARG A 153 -3.61 -16.59 4.67
CA ARG A 153 -2.46 -15.96 4.01
C ARG A 153 -2.86 -15.10 2.82
N GLU A 154 -3.65 -15.65 1.91
CA GLU A 154 -4.10 -14.95 0.70
C GLU A 154 -4.89 -13.67 1.03
N ARG A 155 -5.80 -13.77 1.99
CA ARG A 155 -6.59 -12.62 2.45
C ARG A 155 -5.75 -11.60 3.20
N ASN A 156 -4.78 -12.03 3.99
CA ASN A 156 -3.83 -11.12 4.67
C ASN A 156 -3.01 -10.33 3.64
N ILE A 157 -2.52 -10.99 2.60
CA ILE A 157 -1.81 -10.35 1.48
C ILE A 157 -2.71 -9.32 0.78
N ALA A 158 -3.92 -9.71 0.39
CA ALA A 158 -4.85 -8.83 -0.29
C ALA A 158 -5.25 -7.62 0.59
N LYS A 159 -5.52 -7.83 1.88
CA LYS A 159 -5.85 -6.77 2.82
C LYS A 159 -4.69 -5.80 3.05
N ALA A 160 -3.47 -6.32 3.18
CA ALA A 160 -2.28 -5.48 3.31
C ALA A 160 -2.04 -4.63 2.05
N ALA A 161 -2.21 -5.22 0.87
CA ALA A 161 -2.08 -4.51 -0.40
C ALA A 161 -3.14 -3.40 -0.55
N SER A 162 -4.41 -3.72 -0.30
CA SER A 162 -5.48 -2.71 -0.33
C SER A 162 -5.20 -1.58 0.65
N LYS A 163 -4.81 -1.91 1.90
CA LYS A 163 -4.52 -0.90 2.92
C LYS A 163 -3.33 0.00 2.56
N ALA A 164 -2.29 -0.55 1.94
CA ALA A 164 -1.16 0.23 1.46
C ALA A 164 -1.59 1.23 0.36
N MET A 165 -2.41 0.79 -0.59
CA MET A 165 -2.93 1.66 -1.65
C MET A 165 -3.89 2.72 -1.12
N GLU A 166 -4.73 2.40 -0.12
CA GLU A 166 -5.60 3.36 0.57
C GLU A 166 -4.78 4.48 1.23
N MET A 167 -3.78 4.10 2.03
CA MET A 167 -2.92 5.07 2.72
C MET A 167 -2.20 5.98 1.72
N LEU A 168 -1.74 5.43 0.60
CA LEU A 168 -1.13 6.22 -0.46
C LEU A 168 -2.13 7.15 -1.13
N LEU A 169 -3.34 6.66 -1.44
CA LEU A 169 -4.40 7.46 -2.05
C LEU A 169 -4.76 8.69 -1.20
N GLU A 170 -4.88 8.50 0.13
CA GLU A 170 -5.11 9.58 1.09
C GLU A 170 -3.98 10.61 1.03
N GLU A 171 -2.71 10.18 1.10
CA GLU A 171 -1.56 11.09 1.04
C GLU A 171 -1.46 11.85 -0.28
N VAL A 172 -1.74 11.19 -1.40
CA VAL A 172 -1.72 11.84 -2.72
C VAL A 172 -2.87 12.86 -2.85
N ARG A 173 -4.02 12.59 -2.22
CA ARG A 173 -5.15 13.56 -2.18
C ARG A 173 -4.81 14.80 -1.37
N GLU A 174 -4.21 14.62 -0.19
CA GLU A 174 -3.93 15.70 0.76
C GLU A 174 -2.73 16.58 0.36
N ASN A 175 -1.75 15.99 -0.34
CA ASN A 175 -0.58 16.73 -0.78
C ASN A 175 -0.90 17.51 -2.06
N GLU A 176 -1.06 18.82 -1.92
CA GLU A 176 -0.99 19.76 -3.05
C GLU A 176 0.47 19.92 -3.48
N LYS A 177 0.69 19.90 -4.80
CA LYS A 177 2.00 20.25 -5.37
C LYS A 177 2.28 21.72 -5.22
#